data_46eaa64a09ca5bae4a263a68ba3cfbe8
#
_entry.id   46eaa64a09ca5bae4a263a68ba3cfbe8
#
_cell.length_a   1.000
_cell.length_b   1.000
_cell.length_c   1.000
_cell.angle_alpha   90.00
_cell.angle_beta   90.00
_cell.angle_gamma   90.00
#
_symmetry.space_group_name_H-M   'P 1'
#
loop_
_entity.id
_entity.type
_entity.pdbx_description
1 polymer ?
#
loop_
_entity_poly.entity_id
_entity_poly.type
_entity_poly.pdbx_seq_one_letter_code
_entity_poly.pdbx_strand_id
1 'polypeptide(L)'
;MAKTLFEKIWDSHKVSEINGRSLIYVDRHMVHEVTSPQAFDGLRINKRNVRRKDLTFATMDHNVPTTNRKLPIVDQISETQIKTLEKNCQEFGIPLFGLDSPYQGIVHVIGPELGITLPGTTIVCGDSHTSTHGAFGAFALGIGTSDVEHVLATQCLVLDKPKTFEIRVDGKRKNIHAITAKDIILSIIKKIGTAGGNGTVLEYRGQAISDLSMDERRTICNMSIEGGTRAGLIAPDAKTFDYLRGRKYTPKNYDDLVEKWKQALKTDIGAKFDKSFVIDAEQIVPQVSWGTNPAMTADVTESIPEPSEFAKGDSSQEIAAKIGRAHV
;
A
#
# COMPACT_ATOMS: atom_id res chain seq x y z
N MET A 1 20.12 -20.03 -1.07
CA MET A 1 20.51 -18.80 -0.35
C MET A 1 19.32 -18.37 0.51
N ALA A 2 19.58 -17.80 1.69
CA ALA A 2 18.53 -17.22 2.52
C ALA A 2 17.93 -16.00 1.82
N LYS A 3 16.59 -15.87 1.84
CA LYS A 3 15.82 -14.83 1.13
C LYS A 3 14.98 -14.02 2.08
N THR A 4 14.80 -12.73 1.79
CA THR A 4 13.78 -11.88 2.43
C THR A 4 12.37 -12.31 2.02
N LEU A 5 11.36 -11.90 2.77
CA LEU A 5 9.96 -12.16 2.40
C LEU A 5 9.63 -11.59 1.02
N PHE A 6 10.07 -10.35 0.75
CA PHE A 6 9.89 -9.72 -0.55
C PHE A 6 10.51 -10.55 -1.68
N GLU A 7 11.76 -11.01 -1.52
CA GLU A 7 12.42 -11.82 -2.56
C GLU A 7 11.70 -13.13 -2.84
N LYS A 8 11.12 -13.78 -1.82
CA LYS A 8 10.33 -14.99 -1.99
C LYS A 8 9.06 -14.73 -2.81
N ILE A 9 8.34 -13.64 -2.50
CA ILE A 9 7.14 -13.25 -3.25
C ILE A 9 7.53 -12.88 -4.68
N TRP A 10 8.59 -12.08 -4.87
CA TRP A 10 9.08 -11.69 -6.18
C TRP A 10 9.42 -12.89 -7.06
N ASP A 11 10.23 -13.80 -6.53
CA ASP A 11 10.71 -14.96 -7.29
C ASP A 11 9.58 -15.93 -7.66
N SER A 12 8.54 -16.05 -6.82
CA SER A 12 7.37 -16.89 -7.10
C SER A 12 6.43 -16.29 -8.15
N HIS A 13 6.53 -14.98 -8.43
CA HIS A 13 5.68 -14.28 -9.40
C HIS A 13 6.44 -13.85 -10.67
N LYS A 14 7.76 -14.03 -10.70
CA LYS A 14 8.56 -13.73 -11.90
C LYS A 14 8.27 -14.76 -12.99
N VAL A 15 7.61 -14.33 -14.06
CA VAL A 15 7.25 -15.16 -15.22
C VAL A 15 8.41 -15.26 -16.19
N SER A 16 9.05 -14.13 -16.49
CA SER A 16 10.17 -14.03 -17.44
C SER A 16 10.93 -12.74 -17.24
N GLU A 17 11.90 -12.50 -18.11
CA GLU A 17 12.66 -11.24 -18.15
C GLU A 17 12.56 -10.63 -19.56
N ILE A 18 12.34 -9.33 -19.61
CA ILE A 18 12.20 -8.54 -20.83
C ILE A 18 13.16 -7.36 -20.74
N ASN A 19 14.17 -7.31 -21.60
CA ASN A 19 15.17 -6.23 -21.65
C ASN A 19 15.79 -5.92 -20.27
N GLY A 20 16.16 -6.95 -19.51
CA GLY A 20 16.75 -6.81 -18.16
C GLY A 20 15.74 -6.48 -17.05
N ARG A 21 14.45 -6.31 -17.36
CA ARG A 21 13.37 -6.08 -16.40
C ARG A 21 12.54 -7.34 -16.18
N SER A 22 12.00 -7.52 -15.00
CA SER A 22 11.19 -8.70 -14.68
C SER A 22 9.74 -8.52 -15.10
N LEU A 23 9.18 -9.51 -15.79
CA LEU A 23 7.74 -9.64 -16.01
C LEU A 23 7.15 -10.38 -14.80
N ILE A 24 6.33 -9.68 -14.03
CA ILE A 24 5.73 -10.16 -12.78
C ILE A 24 4.24 -10.44 -13.02
N TYR A 25 3.78 -11.62 -12.63
CA TYR A 25 2.36 -11.96 -12.61
C TYR A 25 1.64 -11.21 -11.49
N VAL A 26 0.43 -10.72 -11.76
CA VAL A 26 -0.40 -9.98 -10.81
C VAL A 26 -1.57 -10.86 -10.36
N ASP A 27 -1.65 -11.18 -9.05
CA ASP A 27 -2.73 -12.03 -8.52
C ASP A 27 -4.06 -11.27 -8.38
N ARG A 28 -3.99 -9.98 -8.05
CA ARG A 28 -5.17 -9.13 -7.87
C ARG A 28 -4.98 -7.76 -8.48
N HIS A 29 -5.94 -7.35 -9.27
CA HIS A 29 -6.00 -6.00 -9.82
C HIS A 29 -7.21 -5.28 -9.22
N MET A 30 -6.96 -4.27 -8.40
CA MET A 30 -8.00 -3.41 -7.86
C MET A 30 -8.15 -2.20 -8.77
N VAL A 31 -9.39 -1.82 -9.10
CA VAL A 31 -9.69 -0.75 -10.07
C VAL A 31 -10.69 0.23 -9.46
N HIS A 32 -10.47 1.53 -9.67
CA HIS A 32 -11.38 2.58 -9.24
C HIS A 32 -11.64 3.60 -10.37
N GLU A 33 -12.56 4.53 -10.13
CA GLU A 33 -13.12 5.42 -11.16
C GLU A 33 -12.15 6.48 -11.69
N VAL A 34 -11.09 6.84 -10.94
CA VAL A 34 -10.22 7.98 -11.31
C VAL A 34 -9.17 7.59 -12.35
N THR A 35 -8.47 6.46 -12.16
CA THR A 35 -7.30 6.09 -12.98
C THR A 35 -7.62 5.06 -14.06
N SER A 36 -8.86 4.58 -14.15
CA SER A 36 -9.23 3.51 -15.07
C SER A 36 -9.85 3.92 -16.41
N PRO A 37 -10.49 5.10 -16.57
CA PRO A 37 -11.19 5.41 -17.82
C PRO A 37 -10.32 5.28 -19.06
N GLN A 38 -9.14 5.89 -19.09
CA GLN A 38 -8.22 5.86 -20.23
C GLN A 38 -7.63 4.46 -20.46
N ALA A 39 -7.46 3.66 -19.40
CA ALA A 39 -7.00 2.27 -19.53
C ALA A 39 -8.04 1.41 -20.29
N PHE A 40 -9.32 1.56 -20.00
CA PHE A 40 -10.39 0.89 -20.75
C PHE A 40 -10.51 1.39 -22.20
N ASP A 41 -10.31 2.69 -22.42
CA ASP A 41 -10.27 3.24 -23.79
C ASP A 41 -9.10 2.64 -24.60
N GLY A 42 -7.93 2.50 -23.98
CA GLY A 42 -6.79 1.81 -24.57
C GLY A 42 -7.11 0.36 -24.96
N LEU A 43 -7.82 -0.37 -24.11
CA LEU A 43 -8.28 -1.73 -24.46
C LEU A 43 -9.19 -1.74 -25.70
N ARG A 44 -10.14 -0.78 -25.79
CA ARG A 44 -11.05 -0.68 -26.95
C ARG A 44 -10.29 -0.37 -28.23
N ILE A 45 -9.41 0.65 -28.21
CA ILE A 45 -8.59 1.05 -29.36
C ILE A 45 -7.75 -0.12 -29.86
N ASN A 46 -7.15 -0.87 -28.94
CA ASN A 46 -6.28 -2.00 -29.23
C ASN A 46 -7.04 -3.32 -29.45
N LYS A 47 -8.39 -3.30 -29.40
CA LYS A 47 -9.28 -4.49 -29.54
C LYS A 47 -8.90 -5.63 -28.58
N ARG A 48 -8.57 -5.28 -27.34
CA ARG A 48 -8.18 -6.21 -26.29
C ARG A 48 -9.30 -6.38 -25.25
N ASN A 49 -9.39 -7.56 -24.69
CA ASN A 49 -10.29 -7.87 -23.57
C ASN A 49 -9.51 -7.90 -22.25
N VAL A 50 -10.24 -7.79 -21.15
CA VAL A 50 -9.68 -8.04 -19.81
C VAL A 50 -9.36 -9.54 -19.70
N ARG A 51 -8.09 -9.85 -19.42
CA ARG A 51 -7.58 -11.21 -19.41
C ARG A 51 -8.11 -12.06 -18.25
N ARG A 52 -8.15 -11.50 -17.05
CA ARG A 52 -8.56 -12.19 -15.81
C ARG A 52 -9.60 -11.37 -15.07
N LYS A 53 -10.84 -11.44 -15.56
CA LYS A 53 -11.99 -10.77 -14.93
C LYS A 53 -12.24 -11.23 -13.49
N ASP A 54 -11.94 -12.48 -13.21
CA ASP A 54 -12.05 -13.14 -11.91
C ASP A 54 -11.00 -12.69 -10.88
N LEU A 55 -9.92 -12.04 -11.33
CA LEU A 55 -8.86 -11.50 -10.50
C LEU A 55 -8.84 -9.95 -10.49
N THR A 56 -9.80 -9.33 -11.18
CA THR A 56 -9.97 -7.88 -11.26
C THR A 56 -11.22 -7.48 -10.49
N PHE A 57 -11.09 -6.53 -9.56
CA PHE A 57 -12.17 -6.08 -8.68
C PHE A 57 -12.27 -4.56 -8.73
N ALA A 58 -13.46 -4.04 -9.02
CA ALA A 58 -13.69 -2.61 -9.13
C ALA A 58 -14.55 -2.08 -7.97
N THR A 59 -14.26 -0.88 -7.51
CA THR A 59 -15.08 -0.11 -6.57
C THR A 59 -15.01 1.36 -6.89
N MET A 60 -15.94 2.14 -6.35
CA MET A 60 -15.94 3.59 -6.41
C MET A 60 -15.60 4.10 -5.02
N ASP A 61 -14.57 4.93 -4.89
CA ASP A 61 -14.13 5.41 -3.58
C ASP A 61 -13.56 6.84 -3.56
N HIS A 62 -13.04 7.34 -4.67
CA HIS A 62 -12.44 8.68 -4.74
C HIS A 62 -13.47 9.79 -4.95
N ASN A 63 -14.48 9.55 -5.78
CA ASN A 63 -15.46 10.56 -6.19
C ASN A 63 -16.84 10.35 -5.57
N VAL A 64 -16.95 9.50 -4.57
CA VAL A 64 -18.22 9.21 -3.88
C VAL A 64 -18.51 10.33 -2.89
N PRO A 65 -19.66 11.06 -3.04
CA PRO A 65 -20.05 12.09 -2.08
C PRO A 65 -20.23 11.53 -0.67
N THR A 66 -19.83 12.31 0.32
CA THR A 66 -20.07 12.00 1.74
C THR A 66 -21.47 12.39 2.21
N THR A 67 -22.27 12.96 1.33
CA THR A 67 -23.68 13.33 1.54
C THR A 67 -24.61 12.12 1.38
N ASN A 68 -25.92 12.35 1.50
CA ASN A 68 -26.91 11.30 1.29
C ASN A 68 -26.81 10.73 -0.12
N ARG A 69 -26.45 9.43 -0.23
CA ARG A 69 -26.25 8.71 -1.51
C ARG A 69 -27.50 8.56 -2.38
N LYS A 70 -28.70 8.83 -1.84
CA LYS A 70 -29.94 8.85 -2.60
C LYS A 70 -30.16 10.15 -3.39
N LEU A 71 -29.34 11.17 -3.12
CA LEU A 71 -29.35 12.43 -3.86
C LEU A 71 -28.45 12.31 -5.10
N PRO A 72 -28.76 13.07 -6.17
CA PRO A 72 -27.88 13.17 -7.33
C PRO A 72 -26.49 13.66 -6.94
N ILE A 73 -25.47 13.18 -7.63
CA ILE A 73 -24.09 13.67 -7.49
C ILE A 73 -24.02 15.04 -8.15
N VAL A 74 -23.73 16.08 -7.37
CA VAL A 74 -23.75 17.48 -7.84
C VAL A 74 -22.55 17.80 -8.72
N ASP A 75 -21.37 17.24 -8.39
CA ASP A 75 -20.16 17.42 -9.18
C ASP A 75 -20.23 16.55 -10.45
N GLN A 76 -20.29 17.21 -11.60
CA GLN A 76 -20.43 16.54 -12.91
C GLN A 76 -19.24 15.68 -13.29
N ILE A 77 -18.03 16.04 -12.87
CA ILE A 77 -16.82 15.26 -13.14
C ILE A 77 -16.88 13.96 -12.36
N SER A 78 -17.17 14.04 -11.07
CA SER A 78 -17.34 12.87 -10.18
C SER A 78 -18.43 11.93 -10.70
N GLU A 79 -19.61 12.48 -11.08
CA GLU A 79 -20.70 11.69 -11.65
C GLU A 79 -20.28 10.98 -12.94
N THR A 80 -19.59 11.68 -13.84
CA THR A 80 -19.12 11.14 -15.10
C THR A 80 -18.12 10.00 -14.89
N GLN A 81 -17.16 10.16 -13.98
CA GLN A 81 -16.18 9.12 -13.67
C GLN A 81 -16.82 7.87 -13.07
N ILE A 82 -17.75 8.04 -12.13
CA ILE A 82 -18.53 6.95 -11.54
C ILE A 82 -19.30 6.18 -12.60
N LYS A 83 -20.09 6.86 -13.42
CA LYS A 83 -20.85 6.23 -14.53
C LYS A 83 -19.97 5.58 -15.58
N THR A 84 -18.80 6.16 -15.83
CA THR A 84 -17.82 5.56 -16.76
C THR A 84 -17.28 4.25 -16.22
N LEU A 85 -16.97 4.16 -14.92
CA LEU A 85 -16.54 2.89 -14.32
C LEU A 85 -17.65 1.84 -14.38
N GLU A 86 -18.90 2.20 -14.08
CA GLU A 86 -20.05 1.29 -14.20
C GLU A 86 -20.16 0.70 -15.61
N LYS A 87 -20.15 1.57 -16.62
CA LYS A 87 -20.19 1.18 -18.03
C LYS A 87 -19.03 0.26 -18.41
N ASN A 88 -17.81 0.61 -18.00
CA ASN A 88 -16.62 -0.18 -18.27
C ASN A 88 -16.69 -1.56 -17.62
N CYS A 89 -17.09 -1.64 -16.36
CA CYS A 89 -17.22 -2.90 -15.66
C CYS A 89 -18.30 -3.80 -16.28
N GLN A 90 -19.42 -3.22 -16.69
CA GLN A 90 -20.48 -3.94 -17.39
C GLN A 90 -19.98 -4.48 -18.75
N GLU A 91 -19.35 -3.64 -19.55
CA GLU A 91 -18.84 -4.01 -20.90
C GLU A 91 -17.80 -5.12 -20.83
N PHE A 92 -16.81 -4.98 -19.92
CA PHE A 92 -15.71 -5.93 -19.80
C PHE A 92 -16.00 -7.10 -18.85
N GLY A 93 -17.16 -7.11 -18.17
CA GLY A 93 -17.59 -8.17 -17.27
C GLY A 93 -16.75 -8.27 -15.99
N ILE A 94 -16.36 -7.12 -15.42
CA ILE A 94 -15.59 -7.02 -14.17
C ILE A 94 -16.55 -6.91 -12.99
N PRO A 95 -16.34 -7.66 -11.88
CA PRO A 95 -17.09 -7.46 -10.64
C PRO A 95 -16.94 -6.02 -10.12
N LEU A 96 -18.05 -5.33 -9.91
CA LEU A 96 -18.11 -3.97 -9.41
C LEU A 96 -18.84 -3.92 -8.06
N PHE A 97 -18.20 -3.32 -7.07
CA PHE A 97 -18.81 -2.88 -5.82
C PHE A 97 -19.25 -1.42 -5.99
N GLY A 98 -20.39 -1.21 -6.67
CA GLY A 98 -20.96 0.10 -6.98
C GLY A 98 -21.63 0.76 -5.78
N LEU A 99 -22.18 1.97 -5.98
CA LEU A 99 -22.75 2.80 -4.89
C LEU A 99 -23.85 2.11 -4.08
N ASP A 100 -24.65 1.26 -4.72
CA ASP A 100 -25.73 0.50 -4.08
C ASP A 100 -25.27 -0.83 -3.47
N SER A 101 -24.00 -1.18 -3.64
CA SER A 101 -23.46 -2.42 -3.09
C SER A 101 -23.23 -2.30 -1.58
N PRO A 102 -23.61 -3.28 -0.76
CA PRO A 102 -23.25 -3.30 0.66
C PRO A 102 -21.74 -3.50 0.89
N TYR A 103 -20.98 -3.79 -0.16
CA TYR A 103 -19.54 -3.98 -0.13
C TYR A 103 -18.77 -2.80 -0.75
N GLN A 104 -19.47 -1.71 -1.12
CA GLN A 104 -18.79 -0.50 -1.59
C GLN A 104 -18.02 0.15 -0.45
N GLY A 105 -16.80 0.57 -0.73
CA GLY A 105 -15.94 1.26 0.22
C GLY A 105 -14.57 1.55 -0.38
N ILE A 106 -13.71 2.15 0.43
CA ILE A 106 -12.33 2.46 0.06
C ILE A 106 -11.62 1.20 -0.40
N VAL A 107 -11.00 1.24 -1.57
CA VAL A 107 -10.39 0.09 -2.25
C VAL A 107 -9.42 -0.69 -1.35
N HIS A 108 -8.61 0.01 -0.56
CA HIS A 108 -7.64 -0.60 0.35
C HIS A 108 -8.25 -1.11 1.68
N VAL A 109 -9.52 -0.80 1.92
CA VAL A 109 -10.31 -1.33 3.05
C VAL A 109 -11.06 -2.57 2.62
N ILE A 110 -11.81 -2.49 1.53
CA ILE A 110 -12.63 -3.62 1.07
C ILE A 110 -11.78 -4.81 0.61
N GLY A 111 -10.59 -4.58 0.06
CA GLY A 111 -9.68 -5.63 -0.35
C GLY A 111 -9.47 -6.68 0.76
N PRO A 112 -8.94 -6.31 1.93
CA PRO A 112 -8.78 -7.23 3.04
C PRO A 112 -10.09 -7.63 3.72
N GLU A 113 -11.06 -6.71 3.87
CA GLU A 113 -12.34 -7.02 4.52
C GLU A 113 -13.17 -8.07 3.78
N LEU A 114 -13.03 -8.11 2.47
CA LEU A 114 -13.68 -9.14 1.65
C LEU A 114 -12.81 -10.39 1.43
N GLY A 115 -11.55 -10.39 1.87
CA GLY A 115 -10.62 -11.50 1.64
C GLY A 115 -10.08 -11.56 0.19
N ILE A 116 -10.12 -10.44 -0.54
CA ILE A 116 -9.49 -10.29 -1.86
C ILE A 116 -7.96 -10.21 -1.68
N THR A 117 -7.52 -9.49 -0.64
CA THR A 117 -6.12 -9.42 -0.22
C THR A 117 -5.73 -10.71 0.50
N LEU A 118 -4.72 -11.39 0.00
CA LEU A 118 -4.22 -12.63 0.59
C LEU A 118 -2.70 -12.57 0.79
N PRO A 119 -2.16 -13.28 1.80
CA PRO A 119 -0.72 -13.38 2.02
C PRO A 119 0.03 -13.95 0.82
N GLY A 120 1.21 -13.40 0.55
CA GLY A 120 2.11 -13.89 -0.50
C GLY A 120 1.68 -13.56 -1.93
N THR A 121 0.61 -12.77 -2.12
CA THR A 121 0.12 -12.36 -3.44
C THR A 121 0.75 -11.05 -3.89
N THR A 122 0.68 -10.80 -5.21
CA THR A 122 0.97 -9.51 -5.84
C THR A 122 -0.34 -8.78 -6.10
N ILE A 123 -0.44 -7.52 -5.65
CA ILE A 123 -1.64 -6.69 -5.78
C ILE A 123 -1.28 -5.36 -6.41
N VAL A 124 -2.06 -4.92 -7.40
CA VAL A 124 -1.89 -3.60 -8.00
C VAL A 124 -3.20 -2.82 -8.05
N CYS A 125 -3.07 -1.51 -8.00
CA CYS A 125 -4.17 -0.56 -8.18
C CYS A 125 -3.61 0.75 -8.76
N GLY A 126 -4.43 1.52 -9.42
CA GLY A 126 -4.09 2.87 -9.89
C GLY A 126 -4.06 3.92 -8.78
N ASP A 127 -3.67 3.53 -7.57
CA ASP A 127 -3.59 4.35 -6.35
C ASP A 127 -2.27 4.10 -5.62
N SER A 128 -1.58 5.16 -5.21
CA SER A 128 -0.29 5.07 -4.53
C SER A 128 -0.35 4.30 -3.21
N HIS A 129 -1.47 4.42 -2.46
CA HIS A 129 -1.66 3.77 -1.16
C HIS A 129 -2.02 2.27 -1.24
N THR A 130 -1.91 1.67 -2.42
CA THR A 130 -2.00 0.20 -2.60
C THR A 130 -1.05 -0.57 -1.68
N SER A 131 0.05 0.06 -1.27
CA SER A 131 0.98 -0.43 -0.25
C SER A 131 0.29 -0.89 1.06
N THR A 132 -0.90 -0.39 1.36
CA THR A 132 -1.71 -0.79 2.54
C THR A 132 -1.90 -2.31 2.63
N HIS A 133 -2.06 -2.99 1.50
CA HIS A 133 -2.25 -4.45 1.45
C HIS A 133 -1.00 -5.23 1.91
N GLY A 134 0.17 -4.58 1.96
CA GLY A 134 1.40 -5.16 2.50
C GLY A 134 1.32 -5.51 3.99
N ALA A 135 0.38 -4.94 4.73
CA ALA A 135 0.04 -5.31 6.10
C ALA A 135 -0.38 -6.78 6.25
N PHE A 136 -0.81 -7.40 5.16
CA PHE A 136 -1.24 -8.79 5.08
C PHE A 136 -0.17 -9.72 4.47
N GLY A 137 1.04 -9.21 4.25
CA GLY A 137 2.11 -9.97 3.62
C GLY A 137 1.96 -10.11 2.10
N ALA A 138 1.26 -9.17 1.45
CA ALA A 138 1.15 -9.08 -0.01
C ALA A 138 2.18 -8.06 -0.56
N PHE A 139 2.81 -8.35 -1.70
CA PHE A 139 3.57 -7.33 -2.43
C PHE A 139 2.59 -6.48 -3.22
N ALA A 140 2.29 -5.31 -2.70
CA ALA A 140 1.24 -4.44 -3.21
C ALA A 140 1.79 -3.06 -3.57
N LEU A 141 1.49 -2.59 -4.79
CA LEU A 141 2.03 -1.33 -5.28
C LEU A 141 1.05 -0.55 -6.16
N GLY A 142 1.15 0.77 -6.08
CA GLY A 142 0.48 1.70 -6.97
C GLY A 142 1.10 1.69 -8.36
N ILE A 143 0.26 1.76 -9.39
CA ILE A 143 0.66 1.77 -10.81
C ILE A 143 0.02 2.92 -11.57
N GLY A 144 0.67 3.36 -12.64
CA GLY A 144 0.12 4.40 -13.51
C GLY A 144 -0.97 3.87 -14.46
N THR A 145 -1.74 4.79 -15.05
CA THR A 145 -2.87 4.45 -15.95
C THR A 145 -2.47 3.54 -17.11
N SER A 146 -1.29 3.75 -17.69
CA SER A 146 -0.78 2.88 -18.77
C SER A 146 -0.48 1.46 -18.28
N ASP A 147 -0.01 1.33 -17.03
CA ASP A 147 0.21 0.02 -16.41
C ASP A 147 -1.13 -0.64 -16.07
N VAL A 148 -2.16 0.13 -15.67
CA VAL A 148 -3.53 -0.38 -15.47
C VAL A 148 -4.03 -1.05 -16.76
N GLU A 149 -3.91 -0.38 -17.92
CA GLU A 149 -4.25 -0.98 -19.23
C GLU A 149 -3.46 -2.27 -19.47
N HIS A 150 -2.15 -2.21 -19.25
CA HIS A 150 -1.28 -3.37 -19.46
C HIS A 150 -1.68 -4.56 -18.60
N VAL A 151 -1.95 -4.34 -17.32
CA VAL A 151 -2.36 -5.41 -16.38
C VAL A 151 -3.76 -5.94 -16.75
N LEU A 152 -4.71 -5.09 -17.12
CA LEU A 152 -6.02 -5.53 -17.60
C LEU A 152 -5.88 -6.47 -18.80
N ALA A 153 -5.01 -6.14 -19.76
CA ALA A 153 -4.79 -6.90 -20.99
C ALA A 153 -3.98 -8.19 -20.77
N THR A 154 -3.04 -8.23 -19.84
CA THR A 154 -2.02 -9.28 -19.75
C THR A 154 -1.99 -10.03 -18.42
N GLN A 155 -2.50 -9.46 -17.35
CA GLN A 155 -2.36 -9.89 -15.95
C GLN A 155 -0.90 -9.89 -15.48
N CYS A 156 -0.04 -9.14 -16.11
CA CYS A 156 1.37 -9.01 -15.79
C CYS A 156 1.80 -7.55 -15.75
N LEU A 157 2.95 -7.30 -15.11
CA LEU A 157 3.57 -5.98 -15.02
C LEU A 157 5.08 -6.10 -15.22
N VAL A 158 5.68 -5.19 -15.99
CA VAL A 158 7.14 -5.16 -16.20
C VAL A 158 7.77 -4.21 -15.22
N LEU A 159 8.63 -4.73 -14.34
CA LEU A 159 9.24 -3.97 -13.24
C LEU A 159 10.75 -4.18 -13.17
N ASP A 160 11.46 -3.14 -12.76
CA ASP A 160 12.78 -3.28 -12.17
C ASP A 160 12.64 -3.84 -10.76
N LYS A 161 13.49 -4.82 -10.38
CA LYS A 161 13.43 -5.39 -9.03
C LYS A 161 13.80 -4.32 -7.99
N PRO A 162 12.89 -3.93 -7.10
CA PRO A 162 13.21 -3.01 -6.01
C PRO A 162 14.28 -3.59 -5.08
N LYS A 163 15.06 -2.70 -4.46
CA LYS A 163 15.95 -3.09 -3.37
C LYS A 163 15.16 -3.39 -2.10
N THR A 164 15.74 -4.18 -1.22
CA THR A 164 15.15 -4.53 0.08
C THR A 164 15.64 -3.56 1.16
N PHE A 165 14.73 -3.08 2.00
CA PHE A 165 15.07 -2.22 3.11
C PHE A 165 14.36 -2.70 4.39
N GLU A 166 15.12 -3.22 5.36
CA GLU A 166 14.60 -3.60 6.66
C GLU A 166 14.38 -2.37 7.54
N ILE A 167 13.17 -2.22 8.07
CA ILE A 167 12.87 -1.32 9.19
C ILE A 167 12.53 -2.18 10.40
N ARG A 168 13.43 -2.23 11.37
CA ARG A 168 13.24 -3.04 12.58
C ARG A 168 12.91 -2.14 13.76
N VAL A 169 11.74 -2.37 14.38
CA VAL A 169 11.27 -1.64 15.55
C VAL A 169 11.26 -2.61 16.74
N ASP A 170 12.34 -2.57 17.51
CA ASP A 170 12.55 -3.46 18.64
C ASP A 170 11.97 -2.85 19.94
N GLY A 171 11.79 -3.68 20.97
CA GLY A 171 11.21 -3.26 22.23
C GLY A 171 9.69 -3.10 22.19
N LYS A 172 9.14 -2.44 23.21
CA LYS A 172 7.69 -2.23 23.38
C LYS A 172 7.36 -0.74 23.47
N ARG A 173 6.21 -0.36 22.93
CA ARG A 173 5.68 1.01 23.15
C ARG A 173 5.44 1.24 24.64
N LYS A 174 5.95 2.33 25.20
CA LYS A 174 5.78 2.69 26.63
C LYS A 174 4.31 2.86 27.00
N ASN A 175 3.52 3.41 26.08
CA ASN A 175 2.10 3.64 26.29
C ASN A 175 1.34 3.43 24.97
N ILE A 176 0.66 2.29 24.85
CA ILE A 176 -0.07 1.93 23.62
C ILE A 176 -1.29 2.82 23.35
N HIS A 177 -1.79 3.56 24.34
CA HIS A 177 -2.90 4.48 24.17
C HIS A 177 -2.44 5.88 23.74
N ALA A 178 -1.21 6.26 24.05
CA ALA A 178 -0.64 7.55 23.67
C ALA A 178 0.24 7.47 22.42
N ILE A 179 0.86 6.31 22.16
CA ILE A 179 1.78 6.10 21.02
C ILE A 179 1.09 5.14 20.04
N THR A 180 0.59 5.68 18.95
CA THR A 180 -0.14 4.92 17.92
C THR A 180 0.79 4.41 16.81
N ALA A 181 0.26 3.61 15.90
CA ALA A 181 1.01 3.21 14.70
C ALA A 181 1.39 4.42 13.82
N LYS A 182 0.58 5.49 13.86
CA LYS A 182 0.89 6.73 13.14
C LYS A 182 2.13 7.42 13.71
N ASP A 183 2.31 7.41 15.02
CA ASP A 183 3.53 7.95 15.64
C ASP A 183 4.77 7.13 15.26
N ILE A 184 4.63 5.80 15.18
CA ILE A 184 5.71 4.92 14.74
C ILE A 184 6.14 5.26 13.32
N ILE A 185 5.19 5.30 12.36
CA ILE A 185 5.54 5.54 10.96
C ILE A 185 6.03 6.97 10.72
N LEU A 186 5.48 7.98 11.40
CA LEU A 186 5.97 9.35 11.33
C LEU A 186 7.40 9.47 11.88
N SER A 187 7.70 8.79 13.00
CA SER A 187 9.06 8.70 13.53
C SER A 187 10.04 8.04 12.55
N ILE A 188 9.59 7.02 11.82
CA ILE A 188 10.39 6.39 10.75
C ILE A 188 10.64 7.38 9.62
N ILE A 189 9.59 8.02 9.09
CA ILE A 189 9.70 8.97 7.98
C ILE A 189 10.54 10.19 8.36
N LYS A 190 10.39 10.73 9.59
CA LYS A 190 11.26 11.78 10.14
C LYS A 190 12.74 11.41 10.00
N LYS A 191 13.10 10.16 10.28
CA LYS A 191 14.48 9.68 10.29
C LYS A 191 15.04 9.32 8.92
N ILE A 192 14.24 8.68 8.05
CA ILE A 192 14.70 8.30 6.71
C ILE A 192 14.49 9.40 5.66
N GLY A 193 13.61 10.36 5.93
CA GLY A 193 13.18 11.41 5.00
C GLY A 193 12.16 10.90 3.96
N THR A 194 11.52 11.82 3.24
CA THR A 194 10.50 11.50 2.20
C THR A 194 11.07 10.81 0.96
N ALA A 195 12.38 10.78 0.79
CA ALA A 195 13.08 10.12 -0.32
C ALA A 195 13.95 8.94 0.13
N GLY A 196 14.04 8.66 1.44
CA GLY A 196 14.94 7.65 1.99
C GLY A 196 14.65 6.22 1.52
N GLY A 197 13.41 5.95 1.17
CA GLY A 197 12.92 4.68 0.64
C GLY A 197 12.88 4.56 -0.88
N ASN A 198 13.36 5.56 -1.63
CA ASN A 198 13.28 5.53 -3.10
C ASN A 198 13.87 4.24 -3.68
N GLY A 199 13.11 3.61 -4.58
CA GLY A 199 13.52 2.37 -5.25
C GLY A 199 13.56 1.13 -4.35
N THR A 200 12.97 1.19 -3.15
CA THR A 200 12.97 0.07 -2.20
C THR A 200 11.57 -0.44 -1.87
N VAL A 201 11.53 -1.65 -1.33
CA VAL A 201 10.41 -2.20 -0.56
C VAL A 201 10.83 -2.24 0.91
N LEU A 202 10.04 -1.60 1.78
CA LEU A 202 10.26 -1.66 3.22
C LEU A 202 9.67 -2.95 3.78
N GLU A 203 10.47 -3.71 4.50
CA GLU A 203 9.99 -4.83 5.33
C GLU A 203 10.06 -4.44 6.80
N TYR A 204 8.88 -4.27 7.41
CA TYR A 204 8.78 -3.90 8.81
C TYR A 204 8.83 -5.14 9.71
N ARG A 205 9.71 -5.11 10.70
CA ARG A 205 10.00 -6.24 11.59
C ARG A 205 10.21 -5.76 13.02
N GLY A 206 10.38 -6.69 13.94
CA GLY A 206 10.63 -6.43 15.36
C GLY A 206 9.40 -6.59 16.23
N GLN A 207 9.63 -6.58 17.54
CA GLN A 207 8.58 -6.87 18.55
C GLN A 207 7.43 -5.87 18.46
N ALA A 208 7.74 -4.56 18.38
CA ALA A 208 6.72 -3.53 18.33
C ALA A 208 5.81 -3.66 17.09
N ILE A 209 6.34 -4.13 15.95
CA ILE A 209 5.54 -4.39 14.73
C ILE A 209 4.67 -5.63 14.89
N SER A 210 5.20 -6.70 15.48
CA SER A 210 4.44 -7.93 15.74
C SER A 210 3.29 -7.71 16.70
N ASP A 211 3.44 -6.79 17.66
CA ASP A 211 2.42 -6.47 18.66
C ASP A 211 1.24 -5.67 18.09
N LEU A 212 1.41 -5.00 16.93
CA LEU A 212 0.38 -4.19 16.27
C LEU A 212 -0.86 -5.02 15.92
N SER A 213 -2.03 -4.39 16.02
CA SER A 213 -3.28 -4.88 15.42
C SER A 213 -3.22 -4.81 13.90
N MET A 214 -4.16 -5.44 13.20
CA MET A 214 -4.20 -5.37 11.73
C MET A 214 -4.45 -3.94 11.23
N ASP A 215 -5.26 -3.14 11.92
CA ASP A 215 -5.50 -1.74 11.54
C ASP A 215 -4.25 -0.87 11.73
N GLU A 216 -3.50 -1.10 12.80
CA GLU A 216 -2.22 -0.45 13.03
C GLU A 216 -1.19 -0.85 11.95
N ARG A 217 -1.11 -2.12 11.55
CA ARG A 217 -0.24 -2.58 10.46
C ARG A 217 -0.62 -1.95 9.11
N ARG A 218 -1.92 -1.80 8.87
CA ARG A 218 -2.43 -1.09 7.67
C ARG A 218 -1.97 0.36 7.67
N THR A 219 -2.00 1.05 8.79
CA THR A 219 -1.48 2.42 8.93
C THR A 219 0.00 2.50 8.58
N ILE A 220 0.83 1.58 9.09
CA ILE A 220 2.27 1.52 8.78
C ILE A 220 2.51 1.32 7.28
N CYS A 221 1.88 0.31 6.68
CA CYS A 221 2.07 0.01 5.26
C CYS A 221 1.47 1.08 4.34
N ASN A 222 0.35 1.69 4.73
CA ASN A 222 -0.26 2.80 4.00
C ASN A 222 0.71 3.97 3.88
N MET A 223 1.25 4.44 4.99
CA MET A 223 2.13 5.60 5.04
C MET A 223 3.58 5.31 4.60
N SER A 224 3.90 4.09 4.17
CA SER A 224 5.22 3.77 3.60
C SER A 224 5.54 4.61 2.37
N ILE A 225 4.52 4.98 1.60
CA ILE A 225 4.65 5.74 0.36
C ILE A 225 5.21 7.14 0.62
N GLU A 226 4.87 7.76 1.76
CA GLU A 226 5.39 9.06 2.16
C GLU A 226 6.89 9.04 2.47
N GLY A 227 7.47 7.87 2.71
CA GLY A 227 8.92 7.65 2.77
C GLY A 227 9.57 7.44 1.39
N GLY A 228 8.83 7.56 0.28
CA GLY A 228 9.31 7.41 -1.09
C GLY A 228 9.43 5.97 -1.58
N THR A 229 8.88 5.01 -0.87
CA THR A 229 9.05 3.58 -1.18
C THR A 229 8.10 3.09 -2.27
N ARG A 230 8.41 1.93 -2.86
CA ARG A 230 7.50 1.25 -3.80
C ARG A 230 6.38 0.50 -3.08
N ALA A 231 6.66 -0.05 -1.89
CA ALA A 231 5.71 -0.76 -1.06
C ALA A 231 6.25 -0.91 0.38
N GLY A 232 5.33 -1.05 1.34
CA GLY A 232 5.61 -1.53 2.68
C GLY A 232 5.12 -2.96 2.84
N LEU A 233 5.78 -3.77 3.66
CA LEU A 233 5.49 -5.19 3.82
C LEU A 233 5.68 -5.62 5.27
N ILE A 234 4.72 -6.37 5.81
CA ILE A 234 4.79 -7.03 7.12
C ILE A 234 4.54 -8.51 6.90
N ALA A 235 5.39 -9.37 7.46
CA ALA A 235 5.19 -10.81 7.37
C ALA A 235 3.85 -11.22 8.01
N PRO A 236 3.03 -12.05 7.34
CA PRO A 236 1.77 -12.50 7.89
C PRO A 236 1.99 -13.42 9.09
N ASP A 237 1.14 -13.28 10.10
CA ASP A 237 1.15 -14.08 11.32
C ASP A 237 -0.27 -14.51 11.72
N ALA A 238 -0.43 -15.05 12.92
CA ALA A 238 -1.73 -15.50 13.43
C ALA A 238 -2.80 -14.41 13.34
N LYS A 239 -2.48 -13.15 13.68
CA LYS A 239 -3.42 -12.01 13.58
C LYS A 239 -3.91 -11.80 12.16
N THR A 240 -2.99 -11.91 11.19
CA THR A 240 -3.32 -11.81 9.76
C THR A 240 -4.25 -12.93 9.32
N PHE A 241 -3.93 -14.16 9.73
CA PHE A 241 -4.72 -15.34 9.35
C PHE A 241 -6.11 -15.31 9.99
N ASP A 242 -6.22 -14.92 11.26
CA ASP A 242 -7.51 -14.80 11.94
C ASP A 242 -8.37 -13.70 11.35
N TYR A 243 -7.78 -12.56 10.97
CA TYR A 243 -8.49 -11.47 10.31
C TYR A 243 -9.13 -11.89 8.97
N LEU A 244 -8.41 -12.68 8.17
CA LEU A 244 -8.86 -13.08 6.83
C LEU A 244 -9.78 -14.30 6.82
N ARG A 245 -9.87 -15.04 7.94
CA ARG A 245 -10.65 -16.27 8.03
C ARG A 245 -12.15 -16.02 7.78
N GLY A 246 -12.73 -16.81 6.87
CA GLY A 246 -14.16 -16.77 6.57
C GLY A 246 -14.64 -15.54 5.81
N ARG A 247 -13.74 -14.72 5.27
CA ARG A 247 -14.12 -13.60 4.41
C ARG A 247 -14.64 -14.10 3.07
N LYS A 248 -15.44 -13.29 2.39
CA LYS A 248 -16.21 -13.66 1.18
C LYS A 248 -15.38 -14.28 0.06
N TYR A 249 -14.18 -13.76 -0.20
CA TYR A 249 -13.27 -14.20 -1.26
C TYR A 249 -12.10 -15.04 -0.74
N THR A 250 -12.13 -15.41 0.54
CA THR A 250 -11.15 -16.34 1.10
C THR A 250 -11.31 -17.71 0.45
N PRO A 251 -10.23 -18.34 0.00
CA PRO A 251 -10.29 -19.65 -0.64
C PRO A 251 -10.89 -20.74 0.27
N LYS A 252 -11.59 -21.72 -0.30
CA LYS A 252 -12.21 -22.81 0.47
C LYS A 252 -11.19 -23.66 1.24
N ASN A 253 -9.98 -23.81 0.71
CA ASN A 253 -8.87 -24.54 1.32
C ASN A 253 -7.99 -23.61 2.18
N TYR A 254 -8.59 -22.62 2.87
CA TYR A 254 -7.89 -21.58 3.60
C TYR A 254 -6.93 -22.14 4.66
N ASP A 255 -7.35 -23.14 5.42
CA ASP A 255 -6.52 -23.70 6.50
C ASP A 255 -5.25 -24.37 5.96
N ASP A 256 -5.34 -25.06 4.83
CA ASP A 256 -4.18 -25.63 4.14
C ASP A 256 -3.22 -24.54 3.65
N LEU A 257 -3.77 -23.43 3.18
CA LEU A 257 -2.96 -22.26 2.77
C LEU A 257 -2.28 -21.60 3.96
N VAL A 258 -2.96 -21.46 5.08
CA VAL A 258 -2.37 -20.92 6.31
C VAL A 258 -1.14 -21.71 6.73
N GLU A 259 -1.19 -23.04 6.71
CA GLU A 259 -0.01 -23.86 7.07
C GLU A 259 1.15 -23.65 6.09
N LYS A 260 0.87 -23.49 4.79
CA LYS A 260 1.89 -23.16 3.79
C LYS A 260 2.46 -21.77 4.01
N TRP A 261 1.62 -20.76 4.28
CA TRP A 261 2.04 -19.37 4.52
C TRP A 261 2.91 -19.23 5.76
N LYS A 262 2.56 -19.91 6.86
CA LYS A 262 3.39 -19.95 8.10
C LYS A 262 4.82 -20.43 7.83
N GLN A 263 4.99 -21.37 6.92
CA GLN A 263 6.30 -21.92 6.56
C GLN A 263 7.05 -21.02 5.57
N ALA A 264 6.37 -20.54 4.53
CA ALA A 264 6.99 -19.89 3.38
C ALA A 264 7.13 -18.36 3.54
N LEU A 265 6.14 -17.68 4.13
CA LEU A 265 6.02 -16.21 4.10
C LEU A 265 6.66 -15.54 5.31
N LYS A 266 7.94 -15.76 5.47
CA LYS A 266 8.80 -15.08 6.46
C LYS A 266 10.20 -14.91 5.87
N THR A 267 10.89 -13.89 6.28
CA THR A 267 12.31 -13.69 5.96
C THR A 267 13.14 -14.79 6.62
N ASP A 268 14.01 -15.43 5.85
CA ASP A 268 14.89 -16.50 6.34
C ASP A 268 15.90 -15.97 7.36
N ILE A 269 16.29 -16.82 8.29
CA ILE A 269 17.42 -16.52 9.17
C ILE A 269 18.69 -16.36 8.30
N GLY A 270 19.40 -15.24 8.49
CA GLY A 270 20.60 -14.91 7.72
C GLY A 270 20.33 -14.29 6.34
N ALA A 271 19.10 -13.99 5.98
CA ALA A 271 18.81 -13.17 4.80
C ALA A 271 19.43 -11.77 4.94
N LYS A 272 19.96 -11.24 3.84
CA LYS A 272 20.58 -9.92 3.81
C LYS A 272 19.65 -8.93 3.14
N PHE A 273 19.51 -7.77 3.74
CA PHE A 273 18.83 -6.62 3.16
C PHE A 273 19.87 -5.69 2.51
N ASP A 274 19.45 -4.96 1.46
CA ASP A 274 20.30 -3.92 0.84
C ASP A 274 20.51 -2.74 1.78
N LYS A 275 19.47 -2.42 2.62
CA LYS A 275 19.52 -1.43 3.68
C LYS A 275 18.86 -1.99 4.94
N SER A 276 19.29 -1.54 6.11
CA SER A 276 18.66 -1.86 7.40
C SER A 276 18.68 -0.64 8.30
N PHE A 277 17.58 -0.42 9.02
CA PHE A 277 17.43 0.65 9.97
C PHE A 277 16.71 0.11 11.22
N VAL A 278 17.26 0.39 12.39
CA VAL A 278 16.73 -0.11 13.67
C VAL A 278 16.26 1.07 14.52
N ILE A 279 15.08 0.94 15.09
CA ILE A 279 14.48 1.90 16.03
C ILE A 279 14.12 1.16 17.30
N ASP A 280 14.41 1.78 18.43
CA ASP A 280 13.92 1.36 19.74
C ASP A 280 12.52 1.94 19.96
N ALA A 281 11.51 1.06 20.08
CA ALA A 281 10.12 1.46 20.33
C ALA A 281 9.94 2.23 21.64
N GLU A 282 10.82 2.03 22.61
CA GLU A 282 10.78 2.73 23.91
C GLU A 282 11.19 4.21 23.79
N GLN A 283 11.87 4.58 22.72
CA GLN A 283 12.25 5.96 22.43
C GLN A 283 11.21 6.72 21.60
N ILE A 284 10.20 6.03 21.06
CA ILE A 284 9.13 6.68 20.31
C ILE A 284 8.21 7.39 21.29
N VAL A 285 7.89 8.63 21.00
CA VAL A 285 6.91 9.46 21.69
C VAL A 285 5.85 9.95 20.69
N PRO A 286 4.72 10.49 21.16
CA PRO A 286 3.72 11.08 20.25
C PRO A 286 4.35 12.12 19.33
N GLN A 287 3.93 12.13 18.07
CA GLN A 287 4.49 12.95 17.01
C GLN A 287 3.55 14.10 16.64
N VAL A 288 4.13 15.25 16.32
CA VAL A 288 3.42 16.43 15.83
C VAL A 288 3.91 16.75 14.43
N SER A 289 3.00 16.78 13.47
CA SER A 289 3.26 17.25 12.11
C SER A 289 3.11 18.77 12.07
N TRP A 290 4.13 19.49 11.61
CA TRP A 290 4.19 20.95 11.67
C TRP A 290 4.41 21.62 10.30
N GLY A 291 4.34 20.86 9.22
CA GLY A 291 4.67 21.40 7.91
C GLY A 291 3.91 20.74 6.76
N THR A 292 4.44 20.94 5.54
CA THR A 292 3.78 20.61 4.28
C THR A 292 4.04 19.17 3.80
N ASN A 293 4.89 18.42 4.50
CA ASN A 293 5.16 17.01 4.17
C ASN A 293 5.38 16.16 5.44
N PRO A 294 5.23 14.84 5.37
CA PRO A 294 5.31 13.95 6.54
C PRO A 294 6.69 13.88 7.23
N ALA A 295 7.78 14.30 6.59
CA ALA A 295 9.07 14.40 7.26
C ALA A 295 9.18 15.64 8.17
N MET A 296 8.28 16.63 7.99
CA MET A 296 8.16 17.80 8.85
C MET A 296 7.36 17.41 10.12
N THR A 297 7.97 16.55 10.90
CA THR A 297 7.43 15.97 12.13
C THR A 297 8.42 16.20 13.28
N ALA A 298 7.92 16.56 14.45
CA ALA A 298 8.67 16.69 15.69
C ALA A 298 8.08 15.80 16.77
N ASP A 299 8.89 15.41 17.74
CA ASP A 299 8.41 14.78 18.95
C ASP A 299 7.62 15.81 19.76
N VAL A 300 6.52 15.42 20.39
CA VAL A 300 5.67 16.35 21.16
C VAL A 300 6.44 17.08 22.28
N THR A 301 7.58 16.52 22.67
CA THR A 301 8.49 17.08 23.70
C THR A 301 9.59 18.00 23.12
N GLU A 302 9.68 18.12 21.79
CA GLU A 302 10.66 18.95 21.09
C GLU A 302 10.05 20.28 20.65
N SER A 303 10.91 21.26 20.40
CA SER A 303 10.52 22.47 19.69
C SER A 303 10.52 22.22 18.18
N ILE A 304 9.66 22.94 17.45
CA ILE A 304 9.68 22.94 15.99
C ILE A 304 11.04 23.54 15.54
N PRO A 305 11.79 22.83 14.68
CA PRO A 305 13.10 23.30 14.23
C PRO A 305 13.02 24.63 13.48
N GLU A 306 14.07 25.43 13.56
CA GLU A 306 14.21 26.61 12.70
C GLU A 306 14.31 26.15 11.22
N PRO A 307 13.71 26.90 10.26
CA PRO A 307 13.71 26.51 8.86
C PRO A 307 15.10 26.21 8.28
N SER A 308 16.12 27.00 8.66
CA SER A 308 17.50 26.78 8.23
C SER A 308 18.12 25.49 8.80
N GLU A 309 17.76 25.12 10.01
CA GLU A 309 18.23 23.88 10.65
C GLU A 309 17.58 22.64 10.01
N PHE A 310 16.28 22.74 9.70
CA PHE A 310 15.56 21.67 9.00
C PHE A 310 16.08 21.47 7.58
N ALA A 311 16.27 22.56 6.85
CA ALA A 311 16.66 22.54 5.44
C ALA A 311 18.11 22.11 5.20
N LYS A 312 18.99 22.21 6.21
CA LYS A 312 20.42 21.89 6.08
C LYS A 312 21.10 22.50 4.85
N GLY A 313 20.70 23.74 4.49
CA GLY A 313 21.22 24.46 3.33
C GLY A 313 20.47 24.26 2.01
N ASP A 314 19.41 23.47 1.99
CA ASP A 314 18.50 23.36 0.83
C ASP A 314 17.45 24.46 0.88
N SER A 315 17.55 25.43 -0.03
CA SER A 315 16.65 26.60 -0.08
C SER A 315 15.19 26.22 -0.33
N SER A 316 14.91 25.14 -1.06
CA SER A 316 13.54 24.67 -1.33
C SER A 316 12.91 24.09 -0.07
N GLN A 317 13.66 23.33 0.70
CA GLN A 317 13.24 22.81 1.99
C GLN A 317 13.09 23.92 3.03
N GLU A 318 13.96 24.94 3.00
CA GLU A 318 13.85 26.11 3.88
C GLU A 318 12.56 26.90 3.62
N ILE A 319 12.19 27.11 2.36
CA ILE A 319 10.93 27.77 1.99
C ILE A 319 9.73 26.93 2.47
N ALA A 320 9.75 25.61 2.24
CA ALA A 320 8.70 24.72 2.72
C ALA A 320 8.57 24.74 4.24
N ALA A 321 9.68 24.77 4.97
CA ALA A 321 9.71 24.87 6.43
C ALA A 321 9.15 26.21 6.94
N LYS A 322 9.46 27.33 6.28
CA LYS A 322 8.86 28.64 6.61
C LYS A 322 7.35 28.64 6.42
N ILE A 323 6.85 28.04 5.32
CA ILE A 323 5.41 27.92 5.05
C ILE A 323 4.74 27.05 6.13
N GLY A 324 5.29 25.87 6.41
CA GLY A 324 4.77 24.98 7.42
C GLY A 324 4.68 25.62 8.80
N ARG A 325 5.75 26.31 9.22
CA ARG A 325 5.80 26.98 10.52
C ARG A 325 4.82 28.17 10.63
N ALA A 326 4.45 28.78 9.53
CA ALA A 326 3.45 29.86 9.52
C ALA A 326 2.02 29.37 9.78
N HIS A 327 1.77 28.03 9.70
CA HIS A 327 0.46 27.42 9.93
C HIS A 327 0.33 26.77 11.31
N VAL A 328 1.34 26.82 12.15
CA VAL A 328 1.37 26.32 13.52
C VAL A 328 1.31 27.50 14.49
#